data_3628229a4f148e580f7a5998dbf41124
#
_entry.id   3628229a4f148e580f7a5998dbf41124
#
_cell.length_a   1.000
_cell.length_b   1.000
_cell.length_c   1.000
_cell.angle_alpha   90.00
_cell.angle_beta   90.00
_cell.angle_gamma   90.00
#
_symmetry.space_group_name_H-M   'P 1'
#
loop_
_entity.id
_entity.type
_entity.pdbx_description
1 polymer ?
#
loop_
_entity_poly.entity_id
_entity_poly.type
_entity_poly.pdbx_seq_one_letter_code
_entity_poly.pdbx_strand_id
1 'polypeptide(L)'
;MKITCLNLAGYKNWSNRESLIIKYLDKVQSNIVFFQEVKYNPDISILNQAQLINSKLSDSYQYSQSAISRTYITSDGKESREGLSVLSKYPIIESEILVLKKRNDDHHTRIIQNVDILVGGQLQKFTNVHFSNNSYSDEQLEEVLSLIKERNQKRIIVGDFNIADINSVSHLFSERYISSFSQSKYISFPSEAATFDHILIPSEYKFTSFSLGENLSDHNALTFEI
;
A
#
# COMPACT_ATOMS: atom_id res chain seq x y z
N MET A 1 13.61 -9.99 4.59
CA MET A 1 12.67 -9.05 5.26
C MET A 1 11.28 -9.30 4.74
N LYS A 2 10.30 -9.51 5.65
CA LYS A 2 8.91 -9.84 5.30
C LYS A 2 8.04 -8.59 5.30
N ILE A 3 7.26 -8.41 4.23
CA ILE A 3 6.46 -7.21 3.98
C ILE A 3 5.05 -7.64 3.58
N THR A 4 4.02 -6.96 4.11
CA THR A 4 2.63 -7.13 3.69
C THR A 4 2.09 -5.84 3.10
N CYS A 5 1.29 -5.95 2.02
CA CYS A 5 0.52 -4.89 1.41
C CYS A 5 -0.96 -5.27 1.39
N LEU A 6 -1.85 -4.35 1.80
CA LEU A 6 -3.29 -4.60 1.82
C LEU A 6 -4.09 -3.30 1.65
N ASN A 7 -4.94 -3.24 0.63
CA ASN A 7 -5.99 -2.23 0.56
C ASN A 7 -7.11 -2.60 1.57
N LEU A 8 -7.41 -1.67 2.49
CA LEU A 8 -8.35 -1.90 3.59
C LEU A 8 -9.82 -1.71 3.21
N ALA A 9 -10.14 -1.20 2.02
CA ALA A 9 -11.52 -0.84 1.61
C ALA A 9 -12.26 0.02 2.66
N GLY A 10 -11.55 0.86 3.36
CA GLY A 10 -12.09 1.66 4.44
C GLY A 10 -12.89 0.84 5.45
N TYR A 11 -13.96 1.41 5.98
CA TYR A 11 -14.84 0.74 6.97
C TYR A 11 -15.94 -0.15 6.35
N LYS A 12 -15.88 -0.46 5.04
CA LYS A 12 -16.83 -1.39 4.42
C LYS A 12 -16.77 -2.76 5.09
N ASN A 13 -17.89 -3.23 5.67
CA ASN A 13 -17.98 -4.49 6.41
C ASN A 13 -16.91 -4.67 7.51
N TRP A 14 -16.48 -3.58 8.15
CA TRP A 14 -15.36 -3.58 9.09
C TRP A 14 -15.51 -4.54 10.25
N SER A 15 -16.70 -4.61 10.87
CA SER A 15 -16.99 -5.51 12.01
C SER A 15 -16.68 -6.98 11.72
N ASN A 16 -16.81 -7.41 10.46
CA ASN A 16 -16.53 -8.78 10.03
C ASN A 16 -15.06 -9.00 9.67
N ARG A 17 -14.36 -7.94 9.23
CA ARG A 17 -13.00 -8.04 8.68
C ARG A 17 -11.88 -7.71 9.67
N GLU A 18 -12.12 -6.84 10.63
CA GLU A 18 -11.11 -6.39 11.58
C GLU A 18 -10.38 -7.57 12.25
N SER A 19 -11.15 -8.52 12.82
CA SER A 19 -10.57 -9.66 13.51
C SER A 19 -9.82 -10.62 12.59
N LEU A 20 -10.22 -10.71 11.31
CA LEU A 20 -9.54 -11.52 10.30
C LEU A 20 -8.20 -10.91 9.93
N ILE A 21 -8.15 -9.57 9.73
CA ILE A 21 -6.93 -8.83 9.44
C ILE A 21 -5.93 -8.97 10.59
N ILE A 22 -6.39 -8.79 11.83
CA ILE A 22 -5.55 -8.93 13.02
C ILE A 22 -4.95 -10.34 13.10
N LYS A 23 -5.80 -11.39 13.00
CA LYS A 23 -5.35 -12.79 13.01
C LYS A 23 -4.36 -13.09 11.88
N TYR A 24 -4.58 -12.52 10.71
CA TYR A 24 -3.66 -12.69 9.58
C TYR A 24 -2.31 -12.07 9.88
N LEU A 25 -2.26 -10.82 10.32
CA LEU A 25 -1.01 -10.12 10.64
C LEU A 25 -0.26 -10.77 11.80
N ASP A 26 -0.98 -11.21 12.84
CA ASP A 26 -0.40 -11.98 13.96
C ASP A 26 0.19 -13.32 13.48
N LYS A 27 -0.39 -13.95 12.47
CA LYS A 27 0.11 -15.20 11.90
C LYS A 27 1.34 -14.98 11.01
N VAL A 28 1.28 -13.99 10.10
CA VAL A 28 2.36 -13.80 9.11
C VAL A 28 3.58 -13.11 9.69
N GLN A 29 3.42 -12.33 10.77
CA GLN A 29 4.52 -11.64 11.48
C GLN A 29 5.40 -10.80 10.53
N SER A 30 4.77 -9.98 9.68
CA SER A 30 5.50 -9.11 8.78
C SER A 30 6.31 -8.06 9.53
N ASN A 31 7.48 -7.72 8.98
CA ASN A 31 8.31 -6.66 9.55
C ASN A 31 7.77 -5.25 9.24
N ILE A 32 7.14 -5.13 8.06
CA ILE A 32 6.55 -3.87 7.57
C ILE A 32 5.19 -4.18 6.94
N VAL A 33 4.20 -3.34 7.17
CA VAL A 33 2.87 -3.44 6.56
C VAL A 33 2.51 -2.11 5.90
N PHE A 34 2.11 -2.17 4.64
CA PHE A 34 1.59 -1.05 3.87
C PHE A 34 0.09 -1.21 3.68
N PHE A 35 -0.65 -0.12 3.95
CA PHE A 35 -2.09 -0.08 3.78
C PHE A 35 -2.50 1.02 2.81
N GLN A 36 -3.55 0.75 2.03
CA GLN A 36 -4.29 1.71 1.21
C GLN A 36 -5.72 1.82 1.73
N GLU A 37 -6.43 2.86 1.34
CA GLU A 37 -7.79 3.20 1.81
C GLU A 37 -7.94 3.20 3.34
N VAL A 38 -6.90 3.65 4.01
CA VAL A 38 -6.93 3.79 5.48
C VAL A 38 -7.85 4.94 5.87
N LYS A 39 -8.95 4.64 6.51
CA LYS A 39 -9.92 5.65 6.96
C LYS A 39 -9.73 6.05 8.42
N TYR A 40 -10.00 7.33 8.66
CA TYR A 40 -10.33 7.89 9.97
C TYR A 40 -11.81 8.29 9.95
N ASN A 41 -12.58 7.76 10.88
CA ASN A 41 -13.95 8.15 11.14
C ASN A 41 -14.13 8.28 12.65
N PRO A 42 -14.33 9.50 13.19
CA PRO A 42 -14.41 9.76 14.62
C PRO A 42 -15.60 9.07 15.30
N ASP A 43 -16.64 8.67 14.55
CA ASP A 43 -17.76 7.89 15.10
C ASP A 43 -17.41 6.44 15.40
N ILE A 44 -16.37 5.93 14.76
CA ILE A 44 -15.92 4.54 14.91
C ILE A 44 -14.75 4.49 15.90
N SER A 45 -13.77 5.37 15.73
CA SER A 45 -12.56 5.41 16.57
C SER A 45 -11.85 6.76 16.47
N ILE A 46 -11.21 7.15 17.57
CA ILE A 46 -10.26 8.28 17.61
C ILE A 46 -8.95 7.94 16.88
N LEU A 47 -8.70 6.67 16.60
CA LEU A 47 -7.57 6.16 15.83
C LEU A 47 -8.01 5.93 14.38
N ASN A 48 -7.10 6.10 13.43
CA ASN A 48 -7.35 5.60 12.08
C ASN A 48 -7.27 4.07 12.03
N GLN A 49 -7.74 3.45 10.94
CA GLN A 49 -7.81 1.99 10.84
C GLN A 49 -6.46 1.29 11.06
N ALA A 50 -5.36 1.84 10.54
CA ALA A 50 -4.03 1.23 10.71
C ALA A 50 -3.59 1.26 12.19
N GLN A 51 -3.83 2.38 12.88
CA GLN A 51 -3.57 2.52 14.31
C GLN A 51 -4.48 1.61 15.14
N LEU A 52 -5.75 1.49 14.75
CA LEU A 52 -6.72 0.61 15.42
C LEU A 52 -6.30 -0.86 15.28
N ILE A 53 -5.91 -1.30 14.10
CA ILE A 53 -5.34 -2.64 13.88
C ILE A 53 -4.11 -2.82 14.78
N ASN A 54 -3.15 -1.90 14.71
CA ASN A 54 -1.90 -1.99 15.46
C ASN A 54 -2.11 -2.10 16.98
N SER A 55 -3.11 -1.39 17.51
CA SER A 55 -3.42 -1.43 18.95
C SER A 55 -3.97 -2.78 19.43
N LYS A 56 -4.39 -3.65 18.52
CA LYS A 56 -4.99 -4.96 18.80
C LYS A 56 -4.11 -6.15 18.45
N LEU A 57 -2.97 -5.92 17.81
CA LEU A 57 -1.99 -6.97 17.49
C LEU A 57 -1.32 -7.51 18.74
N SER A 58 -1.01 -8.80 18.76
CA SER A 58 -0.27 -9.45 19.85
C SER A 58 1.16 -8.93 19.97
N ASP A 59 1.78 -8.58 18.83
CA ASP A 59 3.09 -7.94 18.72
C ASP A 59 2.96 -6.69 17.85
N SER A 60 2.68 -5.55 18.49
CA SER A 60 2.43 -4.28 17.82
C SER A 60 3.68 -3.71 17.15
N TYR A 61 3.48 -2.93 16.11
CA TYR A 61 4.53 -2.19 15.43
C TYR A 61 4.87 -0.91 16.19
N GLN A 62 6.17 -0.69 16.41
CA GLN A 62 6.65 0.47 17.18
C GLN A 62 6.59 1.77 16.40
N TYR A 63 6.67 1.69 15.07
CA TYR A 63 6.70 2.86 14.19
C TYR A 63 5.52 2.82 13.24
N SER A 64 4.88 3.97 13.06
CA SER A 64 3.78 4.12 12.11
C SER A 64 3.79 5.51 11.50
N GLN A 65 3.38 5.60 10.24
CA GLN A 65 3.21 6.86 9.54
C GLN A 65 1.99 6.78 8.63
N SER A 66 1.12 7.80 8.68
CA SER A 66 -0.06 7.90 7.82
C SER A 66 0.02 9.14 6.95
N ALA A 67 -0.49 9.01 5.71
CA ALA A 67 -0.56 10.07 4.72
C ALA A 67 -2.01 10.24 4.26
N ILE A 68 -2.56 11.45 4.40
CA ILE A 68 -3.95 11.74 4.04
C ILE A 68 -4.00 12.16 2.58
N SER A 69 -4.76 11.44 1.75
CA SER A 69 -5.01 11.77 0.34
C SER A 69 -6.25 12.65 0.18
N ARG A 70 -7.25 12.47 1.02
CA ARG A 70 -8.49 13.26 0.99
C ARG A 70 -9.11 13.42 2.35
N THR A 71 -9.80 14.55 2.50
CA THR A 71 -10.69 14.85 3.63
C THR A 71 -12.07 15.17 3.06
N TYR A 72 -13.11 14.69 3.70
CA TYR A 72 -14.50 14.96 3.30
C TYR A 72 -15.38 15.06 4.53
N ILE A 73 -16.51 15.73 4.36
CA ILE A 73 -17.53 15.84 5.39
C ILE A 73 -18.58 14.75 5.17
N THR A 74 -18.84 13.97 6.19
CA THR A 74 -19.88 12.93 6.19
C THR A 74 -21.29 13.57 6.21
N SER A 75 -22.33 12.78 5.93
CA SER A 75 -23.70 13.26 5.88
C SER A 75 -24.21 13.85 7.19
N ASP A 76 -23.61 13.47 8.32
CA ASP A 76 -23.88 14.00 9.66
C ASP A 76 -22.99 15.19 10.05
N GLY A 77 -22.22 15.74 9.09
CA GLY A 77 -21.42 16.96 9.26
C GLY A 77 -20.04 16.74 9.91
N LYS A 78 -19.59 15.50 10.06
CA LYS A 78 -18.28 15.20 10.65
C LYS A 78 -17.18 15.06 9.62
N GLU A 79 -15.96 15.43 9.98
CA GLU A 79 -14.80 15.24 9.15
C GLU A 79 -14.37 13.75 9.13
N SER A 80 -14.21 13.22 7.95
CA SER A 80 -13.61 11.91 7.71
C SER A 80 -12.41 12.05 6.77
N ARG A 81 -11.41 11.21 6.94
CA ARG A 81 -10.17 11.24 6.17
C ARG A 81 -9.88 9.86 5.60
N GLU A 82 -9.18 9.85 4.48
CA GLU A 82 -8.71 8.61 3.86
C GLU A 82 -7.32 8.80 3.28
N GLY A 83 -6.53 7.73 3.25
CA GLY A 83 -5.20 7.79 2.67
C GLY A 83 -4.41 6.50 2.77
N LEU A 84 -3.11 6.65 2.94
CA LEU A 84 -2.13 5.57 3.01
C LEU A 84 -1.59 5.47 4.43
N SER A 85 -1.08 4.28 4.80
CA SER A 85 -0.37 4.12 6.07
C SER A 85 0.70 3.04 5.96
N VAL A 86 1.73 3.18 6.79
CA VAL A 86 2.76 2.17 7.02
C VAL A 86 2.87 1.88 8.50
N LEU A 87 3.01 0.61 8.83
CA LEU A 87 3.42 0.12 10.16
C LEU A 87 4.77 -0.57 10.00
N SER A 88 5.71 -0.33 10.93
CA SER A 88 7.07 -0.90 10.86
C SER A 88 7.56 -1.35 12.24
N LYS A 89 8.23 -2.51 12.27
CA LYS A 89 9.03 -2.95 13.42
C LYS A 89 10.36 -2.20 13.52
N TYR A 90 10.77 -1.54 12.43
CA TYR A 90 12.03 -0.83 12.30
C TYR A 90 11.80 0.69 12.26
N PRO A 91 12.79 1.49 12.70
CA PRO A 91 12.68 2.94 12.68
C PRO A 91 12.39 3.50 11.28
N ILE A 92 11.35 4.31 11.17
CA ILE A 92 11.07 5.14 9.99
C ILE A 92 11.89 6.43 10.17
N ILE A 93 12.92 6.59 9.32
CA ILE A 93 13.86 7.71 9.42
C ILE A 93 13.35 8.93 8.69
N GLU A 94 12.69 8.72 7.54
CA GLU A 94 12.14 9.78 6.71
C GLU A 94 10.79 9.36 6.15
N SER A 95 9.86 10.32 6.04
CA SER A 95 8.58 10.14 5.37
C SER A 95 8.25 11.41 4.58
N GLU A 96 7.94 11.23 3.30
CA GLU A 96 7.57 12.28 2.38
C GLU A 96 6.25 11.92 1.68
N ILE A 97 5.36 12.91 1.54
CA ILE A 97 4.11 12.77 0.80
C ILE A 97 4.22 13.63 -0.45
N LEU A 98 4.03 13.03 -1.61
CA LEU A 98 3.98 13.73 -2.89
C LEU A 98 2.60 13.58 -3.51
N VAL A 99 2.06 14.67 -4.00
CA VAL A 99 0.79 14.70 -4.72
C VAL A 99 1.08 14.45 -6.19
N LEU A 100 0.43 13.41 -6.75
CA LEU A 100 0.51 13.11 -8.17
C LEU A 100 -0.31 14.11 -8.99
N LYS A 101 0.05 14.26 -10.26
CA LYS A 101 -0.62 15.17 -11.17
C LYS A 101 -2.11 14.86 -11.24
N LYS A 102 -2.92 15.83 -10.86
CA LYS A 102 -4.37 15.72 -10.90
C LYS A 102 -4.90 15.89 -12.32
N ARG A 103 -5.79 15.00 -12.74
CA ARG A 103 -6.60 15.16 -13.94
C ARG A 103 -7.93 15.82 -13.59
N ASN A 104 -8.51 16.58 -14.53
CA ASN A 104 -9.74 17.36 -14.29
C ASN A 104 -10.96 16.49 -13.96
N ASP A 105 -10.98 15.27 -14.44
CA ASP A 105 -12.03 14.27 -14.27
C ASP A 105 -11.69 13.21 -13.20
N ASP A 106 -10.51 13.29 -12.56
CA ASP A 106 -10.22 12.48 -11.36
C ASP A 106 -10.83 13.18 -10.13
N HIS A 107 -11.83 12.55 -9.54
CA HIS A 107 -12.49 13.06 -8.34
C HIS A 107 -11.64 12.99 -7.08
N HIS A 108 -10.52 12.23 -7.12
CA HIS A 108 -9.67 12.00 -5.98
C HIS A 108 -8.28 12.59 -6.18
N THR A 109 -7.75 13.23 -5.14
CA THR A 109 -6.33 13.56 -5.07
C THR A 109 -5.56 12.26 -4.82
N ARG A 110 -4.64 11.91 -5.72
CA ARG A 110 -3.76 10.77 -5.55
C ARG A 110 -2.43 11.23 -4.99
N ILE A 111 -1.92 10.48 -4.05
CA ILE A 111 -0.63 10.73 -3.40
C ILE A 111 0.22 9.47 -3.43
N ILE A 112 1.53 9.66 -3.32
CA ILE A 112 2.45 8.61 -2.92
C ILE A 112 2.99 8.91 -1.53
N GLN A 113 3.24 7.87 -0.75
CA GLN A 113 3.90 7.93 0.54
C GLN A 113 5.26 7.27 0.42
N ASN A 114 6.31 8.10 0.36
CA ASN A 114 7.69 7.64 0.45
C ASN A 114 8.07 7.46 1.90
N VAL A 115 8.65 6.32 2.24
CA VAL A 115 9.20 6.07 3.58
C VAL A 115 10.57 5.41 3.46
N ASP A 116 11.51 5.90 4.27
CA ASP A 116 12.85 5.37 4.38
C ASP A 116 13.00 4.72 5.76
N ILE A 117 13.26 3.41 5.80
CA ILE A 117 13.23 2.56 6.98
C ILE A 117 14.61 1.98 7.23
N LEU A 118 15.11 2.08 8.46
CA LEU A 118 16.42 1.59 8.85
C LEU A 118 16.34 0.12 9.28
N VAL A 119 16.77 -0.79 8.42
CA VAL A 119 16.73 -2.23 8.64
C VAL A 119 18.15 -2.77 8.75
N GLY A 120 18.54 -3.30 9.91
CA GLY A 120 19.87 -3.87 10.11
C GLY A 120 21.03 -2.90 9.82
N GLY A 121 20.83 -1.60 10.05
CA GLY A 121 21.82 -0.56 9.76
C GLY A 121 21.82 -0.08 8.30
N GLN A 122 20.99 -0.64 7.44
CA GLN A 122 20.84 -0.22 6.03
C GLN A 122 19.50 0.48 5.79
N LEU A 123 19.53 1.54 5.00
CA LEU A 123 18.33 2.30 4.66
C LEU A 123 17.60 1.61 3.51
N GLN A 124 16.40 1.12 3.79
CA GLN A 124 15.48 0.55 2.81
C GLN A 124 14.44 1.58 2.43
N LYS A 125 14.26 1.82 1.13
CA LYS A 125 13.39 2.87 0.60
C LYS A 125 12.13 2.28 -0.02
N PHE A 126 10.96 2.76 0.42
CA PHE A 126 9.67 2.30 -0.06
C PHE A 126 8.83 3.46 -0.60
N THR A 127 7.97 3.14 -1.55
CA THR A 127 6.91 4.03 -2.05
C THR A 127 5.59 3.28 -1.97
N ASN A 128 4.70 3.71 -1.08
CA ASN A 128 3.33 3.20 -0.97
C ASN A 128 2.44 4.00 -1.91
N VAL A 129 1.66 3.31 -2.75
CA VAL A 129 0.82 3.92 -3.78
C VAL A 129 -0.62 3.43 -3.69
N HIS A 130 -1.55 4.30 -4.13
CA HIS A 130 -2.90 3.93 -4.51
C HIS A 130 -3.30 4.79 -5.70
N PHE A 131 -3.17 4.22 -6.90
CA PHE A 131 -3.43 4.93 -8.15
C PHE A 131 -4.93 5.07 -8.44
N SER A 132 -5.24 5.86 -9.44
CA SER A 132 -6.61 6.08 -9.89
C SER A 132 -7.22 4.79 -10.46
N ASN A 133 -8.48 4.54 -10.17
CA ASN A 133 -9.24 3.44 -10.77
C ASN A 133 -9.85 3.80 -12.14
N ASN A 134 -9.44 4.92 -12.71
CA ASN A 134 -9.78 5.35 -14.07
C ASN A 134 -8.58 5.05 -15.00
N SER A 135 -8.63 5.54 -16.23
CA SER A 135 -7.59 5.35 -17.27
C SER A 135 -6.23 6.04 -16.98
N TYR A 136 -5.99 6.56 -15.77
CA TYR A 136 -4.77 7.34 -15.43
C TYR A 136 -3.73 6.57 -14.60
N SER A 137 -4.01 5.34 -14.22
CA SER A 137 -3.09 4.54 -13.41
C SER A 137 -1.72 4.33 -14.06
N ASP A 138 -1.69 4.13 -15.38
CA ASP A 138 -0.46 3.94 -16.15
C ASP A 138 0.40 5.22 -16.15
N GLU A 139 -0.25 6.40 -16.37
CA GLU A 139 0.45 7.69 -16.33
C GLU A 139 0.96 8.00 -14.92
N GLN A 140 0.22 7.61 -13.87
CA GLN A 140 0.66 7.78 -12.48
C GLN A 140 1.84 6.88 -12.14
N LEU A 141 1.87 5.65 -12.67
CA LEU A 141 3.04 4.78 -12.56
C LEU A 141 4.27 5.40 -13.24
N GLU A 142 4.10 5.92 -14.46
CA GLU A 142 5.17 6.60 -15.20
C GLU A 142 5.70 7.83 -14.43
N GLU A 143 4.80 8.64 -13.85
CA GLU A 143 5.17 9.79 -13.02
C GLU A 143 6.00 9.36 -11.80
N VAL A 144 5.58 8.32 -11.08
CA VAL A 144 6.32 7.79 -9.91
C VAL A 144 7.69 7.27 -10.32
N LEU A 145 7.79 6.51 -11.39
CA LEU A 145 9.06 5.98 -11.89
C LEU A 145 10.02 7.10 -12.34
N SER A 146 9.47 8.16 -12.96
CA SER A 146 10.24 9.35 -13.36
C SER A 146 10.78 10.09 -12.15
N LEU A 147 9.96 10.35 -11.12
CA LEU A 147 10.38 10.99 -9.87
C LEU A 147 11.51 10.19 -9.17
N ILE A 148 11.39 8.87 -9.11
CA ILE A 148 12.42 8.00 -8.53
C ILE A 148 13.72 8.07 -9.34
N LYS A 149 13.61 8.09 -10.67
CA LYS A 149 14.77 8.18 -11.59
C LYS A 149 15.46 9.54 -11.48
N GLU A 150 14.71 10.63 -11.50
CA GLU A 150 15.25 12.01 -11.37
C GLU A 150 16.02 12.22 -10.07
N ARG A 151 15.53 11.59 -8.99
CA ARG A 151 16.19 11.63 -7.67
C ARG A 151 17.34 10.63 -7.53
N ASN A 152 17.64 9.86 -8.58
CA ASN A 152 18.63 8.79 -8.58
C ASN A 152 18.43 7.81 -7.39
N GLN A 153 17.19 7.44 -7.11
CA GLN A 153 16.84 6.56 -6.00
C GLN A 153 16.49 5.16 -6.50
N LYS A 154 16.56 4.20 -5.58
CA LYS A 154 16.04 2.85 -5.73
C LYS A 154 15.04 2.64 -4.61
N ARG A 155 13.77 2.46 -4.97
CA ARG A 155 12.68 2.31 -4.01
C ARG A 155 11.86 1.07 -4.37
N ILE A 156 11.41 0.33 -3.39
CA ILE A 156 10.42 -0.74 -3.57
C ILE A 156 9.05 -0.05 -3.65
N ILE A 157 8.31 -0.28 -4.73
CA ILE A 157 6.99 0.32 -4.93
C ILE A 157 5.96 -0.74 -4.58
N VAL A 158 5.05 -0.44 -3.66
CA VAL A 158 4.02 -1.36 -3.18
C VAL A 158 2.67 -0.66 -3.15
N GLY A 159 1.59 -1.36 -3.42
CA GLY A 159 0.25 -0.81 -3.26
C GLY A 159 -0.77 -1.30 -4.25
N ASP A 160 -1.89 -0.61 -4.25
CA ASP A 160 -2.96 -0.74 -5.23
C ASP A 160 -2.66 0.15 -6.43
N PHE A 161 -2.23 -0.48 -7.51
CA PHE A 161 -1.89 0.21 -8.74
C PHE A 161 -3.10 0.48 -9.62
N ASN A 162 -4.23 -0.21 -9.37
CA ASN A 162 -5.40 -0.17 -10.24
C ASN A 162 -5.07 -0.48 -11.73
N ILE A 163 -4.03 -1.27 -11.98
CA ILE A 163 -3.58 -1.75 -13.29
C ILE A 163 -3.82 -3.24 -13.34
N ALA A 164 -4.86 -3.68 -14.05
CA ALA A 164 -5.27 -5.09 -14.08
C ALA A 164 -4.25 -6.00 -14.78
N ASP A 165 -3.58 -5.51 -15.82
CA ASP A 165 -2.50 -6.22 -16.51
C ASP A 165 -1.20 -5.42 -16.43
N ILE A 166 -0.44 -5.67 -15.39
CA ILE A 166 0.86 -5.02 -15.17
C ILE A 166 1.87 -5.31 -16.31
N ASN A 167 1.67 -6.37 -17.08
CA ASN A 167 2.56 -6.68 -18.19
C ASN A 167 2.34 -5.72 -19.37
N SER A 168 1.13 -5.16 -19.54
CA SER A 168 0.85 -4.17 -20.59
C SER A 168 1.71 -2.90 -20.46
N VAL A 169 2.09 -2.56 -19.22
CA VAL A 169 2.92 -1.40 -18.88
C VAL A 169 4.36 -1.78 -18.50
N SER A 170 4.76 -3.04 -18.74
CA SER A 170 6.09 -3.53 -18.35
C SER A 170 7.25 -2.74 -19.01
N HIS A 171 7.03 -2.15 -20.17
CA HIS A 171 7.99 -1.28 -20.85
C HIS A 171 8.41 -0.06 -20.01
N LEU A 172 7.59 0.37 -19.04
CA LEU A 172 7.91 1.49 -18.15
C LEU A 172 8.94 1.12 -17.09
N PHE A 173 9.00 -0.15 -16.65
CA PHE A 173 9.77 -0.53 -15.45
C PHE A 173 10.73 -1.72 -15.63
N SER A 174 10.54 -2.60 -16.63
CA SER A 174 11.25 -3.89 -16.71
C SER A 174 12.77 -3.82 -16.80
N GLU A 175 13.33 -2.69 -17.21
CA GLU A 175 14.79 -2.48 -17.20
C GLU A 175 15.36 -2.31 -15.77
N ARG A 176 14.54 -1.89 -14.81
CA ARG A 176 14.97 -1.49 -13.46
C ARG A 176 14.27 -2.25 -12.34
N TYR A 177 13.15 -2.89 -12.63
CA TYR A 177 12.28 -3.52 -11.64
C TYR A 177 11.81 -4.90 -12.04
N ILE A 178 11.55 -5.73 -11.03
CA ILE A 178 10.89 -7.02 -11.15
C ILE A 178 9.51 -6.89 -10.49
N SER A 179 8.46 -7.31 -11.18
CA SER A 179 7.09 -7.31 -10.66
C SER A 179 6.79 -8.59 -9.88
N SER A 180 6.03 -8.48 -8.79
CA SER A 180 5.46 -9.63 -8.06
C SER A 180 4.66 -10.57 -8.97
N PHE A 181 3.97 -10.05 -9.98
CA PHE A 181 3.19 -10.83 -10.92
C PHE A 181 4.04 -11.69 -11.85
N SER A 182 5.32 -11.33 -12.08
CA SER A 182 6.27 -12.19 -12.80
C SER A 182 6.76 -13.35 -11.94
N GLN A 183 6.77 -13.20 -10.61
CA GLN A 183 7.15 -14.25 -9.66
C GLN A 183 6.04 -15.30 -9.50
N SER A 184 4.78 -14.86 -9.43
CA SER A 184 3.63 -15.73 -9.26
C SER A 184 2.39 -15.05 -9.87
N LYS A 185 1.55 -15.82 -10.54
CA LYS A 185 0.23 -15.35 -10.98
C LYS A 185 -0.73 -15.41 -9.79
N TYR A 186 -1.48 -14.34 -9.57
CA TYR A 186 -2.45 -14.25 -8.47
C TYR A 186 -3.61 -13.34 -8.84
N ILE A 187 -4.67 -13.42 -8.05
CA ILE A 187 -5.82 -12.51 -8.08
C ILE A 187 -5.80 -11.71 -6.78
N SER A 188 -5.67 -10.40 -6.85
CA SER A 188 -5.72 -9.56 -5.66
C SER A 188 -7.10 -8.94 -5.42
N PHE A 189 -7.95 -8.86 -6.44
CA PHE A 189 -9.32 -8.35 -6.37
C PHE A 189 -10.32 -9.42 -6.86
N PRO A 190 -10.78 -10.31 -5.95
CA PRO A 190 -11.55 -11.52 -6.32
C PRO A 190 -12.88 -11.25 -7.04
N SER A 191 -13.58 -10.16 -6.70
CA SER A 191 -14.90 -9.85 -7.28
C SER A 191 -14.86 -9.62 -8.80
N GLU A 192 -13.72 -9.22 -9.35
CA GLU A 192 -13.51 -9.01 -10.79
C GLU A 192 -12.53 -10.01 -11.40
N ALA A 193 -12.04 -10.97 -10.60
CA ALA A 193 -10.96 -11.88 -10.96
C ALA A 193 -9.71 -11.14 -11.48
N ALA A 194 -9.44 -9.94 -10.94
CA ALA A 194 -8.39 -9.03 -11.39
C ALA A 194 -7.21 -8.98 -10.40
N THR A 195 -6.10 -8.44 -10.89
CA THR A 195 -4.91 -8.18 -10.08
C THR A 195 -4.62 -6.68 -10.14
N PHE A 196 -5.00 -5.93 -9.11
CA PHE A 196 -4.77 -4.49 -9.01
C PHE A 196 -3.61 -4.14 -8.09
N ASP A 197 -3.33 -5.00 -7.11
CA ASP A 197 -2.24 -4.80 -6.17
C ASP A 197 -0.95 -5.41 -6.72
N HIS A 198 0.12 -4.62 -6.72
CA HIS A 198 1.40 -5.03 -7.24
C HIS A 198 2.55 -4.59 -6.33
N ILE A 199 3.68 -5.27 -6.51
CA ILE A 199 4.94 -4.93 -5.89
C ILE A 199 6.00 -4.91 -6.98
N LEU A 200 6.71 -3.78 -7.09
CA LEU A 200 7.86 -3.64 -7.95
C LEU A 200 9.11 -3.52 -7.07
N ILE A 201 10.00 -4.48 -7.17
CA ILE A 201 11.31 -4.44 -6.49
C ILE A 201 12.41 -4.08 -7.49
N PRO A 202 13.41 -3.25 -7.12
CA PRO A 202 14.58 -3.02 -7.95
C PRO A 202 15.24 -4.33 -8.38
N SER A 203 15.75 -4.41 -9.62
CA SER A 203 16.22 -5.65 -10.26
C SER A 203 17.38 -6.35 -9.54
N GLU A 204 18.10 -5.66 -8.65
CA GLU A 204 19.11 -6.24 -7.78
C GLU A 204 18.56 -7.04 -6.60
N TYR A 205 17.27 -6.86 -6.24
CA TYR A 205 16.58 -7.67 -5.23
C TYR A 205 15.92 -8.90 -5.88
N LYS A 206 15.59 -9.86 -5.03
CA LYS A 206 14.85 -11.07 -5.44
C LYS A 206 13.73 -11.33 -4.45
N PHE A 207 12.58 -11.72 -4.95
CA PHE A 207 11.55 -12.31 -4.12
C PHE A 207 12.03 -13.68 -3.62
N THR A 208 12.07 -13.87 -2.30
CA THR A 208 12.42 -15.15 -1.68
C THR A 208 11.18 -15.94 -1.27
N SER A 209 10.08 -15.26 -0.98
CA SER A 209 8.77 -15.87 -0.79
C SER A 209 7.65 -14.92 -1.25
N PHE A 210 6.49 -15.50 -1.57
CA PHE A 210 5.27 -14.78 -1.92
C PHE A 210 4.05 -15.58 -1.47
N SER A 211 3.08 -14.92 -0.85
CA SER A 211 1.80 -15.53 -0.44
C SER A 211 0.67 -14.52 -0.45
N LEU A 212 -0.57 -15.03 -0.54
CA LEU A 212 -1.79 -14.24 -0.46
C LEU A 212 -2.49 -14.45 0.89
N GLY A 213 -3.04 -13.37 1.44
CA GLY A 213 -4.00 -13.38 2.54
C GLY A 213 -5.39 -13.11 2.00
N GLU A 214 -6.21 -14.16 1.92
CA GLU A 214 -7.53 -14.10 1.31
C GLU A 214 -8.62 -13.68 2.32
N ASN A 215 -9.73 -13.09 1.81
CA ASN A 215 -10.91 -12.75 2.57
C ASN A 215 -10.69 -11.71 3.70
N LEU A 216 -9.68 -10.86 3.57
CA LEU A 216 -9.35 -9.81 4.55
C LEU A 216 -10.05 -8.49 4.22
N SER A 217 -10.23 -8.24 2.94
CA SER A 217 -10.86 -7.06 2.35
C SER A 217 -11.61 -7.51 1.09
N ASP A 218 -12.09 -6.58 0.26
CA ASP A 218 -12.40 -6.87 -1.14
C ASP A 218 -11.11 -7.06 -1.95
N HIS A 219 -9.95 -6.69 -1.38
CA HIS A 219 -8.62 -7.05 -1.85
C HIS A 219 -8.01 -8.18 -1.01
N ASN A 220 -7.20 -9.02 -1.63
CA ASN A 220 -6.32 -9.98 -0.97
C ASN A 220 -5.02 -9.31 -0.56
N ALA A 221 -4.51 -9.60 0.64
CA ALA A 221 -3.20 -9.11 1.06
C ALA A 221 -2.08 -9.81 0.29
N LEU A 222 -1.09 -9.03 -0.15
CA LEU A 222 0.16 -9.57 -0.70
C LEU A 222 1.21 -9.60 0.41
N THR A 223 1.74 -10.78 0.73
CA THR A 223 2.89 -10.91 1.64
C THR A 223 4.07 -11.49 0.89
N PHE A 224 5.23 -10.84 1.00
CA PHE A 224 6.44 -11.22 0.31
C PHE A 224 7.69 -11.03 1.18
N GLU A 225 8.76 -11.71 0.81
CA GLU A 225 10.09 -11.53 1.40
C GLU A 225 11.12 -11.19 0.34
N ILE A 226 12.05 -10.33 0.72
CA ILE A 226 13.23 -9.97 -0.04
C ILE A 226 14.48 -10.08 0.83
#